data_fe8f92ce6aa93e4613f7e7f4eca31851
#
_entry.id   fe8f92ce6aa93e4613f7e7f4eca31851
#
_cell.length_a   1.000
_cell.length_b   1.000
_cell.length_c   1.000
_cell.angle_alpha   90.00
_cell.angle_beta   90.00
_cell.angle_gamma   90.00
#
_symmetry.space_group_name_H-M   'P 1'
#
loop_
_entity.id
_entity.type
_entity.pdbx_description
1 polymer ?
#
loop_
_entity_poly.entity_id
_entity_poly.type
_entity_poly.pdbx_seq_one_letter_code
_entity_poly.pdbx_strand_id
1 'polypeptide(L)'
;MTERDPLADLRRIAFLLERANEASFRVKAFRSAAKTLAELPAQELVDRAEAGTLTELSGVGEVTARTVTESLRGEEPVYLRRLLATEGLDLDEEAAALRAALRGDCHTHSDWSDGGSPIEEMALAAVELGHEYLVLTDHSPRLTVARG
;
A
#
# COMPACT_ATOMS: atom_id res chain seq x y z
N MET A 1 -11.84 -21.15 3.69
CA MET A 1 -11.32 -19.92 4.31
C MET A 1 -10.47 -19.24 3.24
N THR A 2 -10.81 -18.04 2.84
CA THR A 2 -9.99 -17.28 1.87
C THR A 2 -8.72 -16.86 2.61
N GLU A 3 -7.58 -17.38 2.16
CA GLU A 3 -6.28 -16.96 2.67
C GLU A 3 -6.09 -15.48 2.31
N ARG A 4 -6.01 -14.60 3.32
CA ARG A 4 -5.73 -13.18 3.14
C ARG A 4 -4.22 -12.96 3.15
N ASP A 5 -3.78 -11.99 2.36
CA ASP A 5 -2.39 -11.54 2.36
C ASP A 5 -2.25 -10.29 3.26
N PRO A 6 -1.60 -10.39 4.43
CA PRO A 6 -1.41 -9.27 5.32
C PRO A 6 -0.59 -8.13 4.71
N LEU A 7 0.31 -8.42 3.78
CA LEU A 7 1.10 -7.38 3.10
C LEU A 7 0.24 -6.60 2.12
N ALA A 8 -0.64 -7.28 1.38
CA ALA A 8 -1.61 -6.64 0.51
C ALA A 8 -2.58 -5.75 1.31
N ASP A 9 -3.06 -6.22 2.47
CA ASP A 9 -3.92 -5.43 3.34
C ASP A 9 -3.22 -4.16 3.85
N LEU A 10 -1.95 -4.23 4.28
CA LEU A 10 -1.18 -3.06 4.71
C LEU A 10 -0.98 -2.06 3.56
N ARG A 11 -0.63 -2.53 2.36
CA ARG A 11 -0.47 -1.69 1.18
C ARG A 11 -1.79 -1.05 0.77
N ARG A 12 -2.88 -1.82 0.82
CA ARG A 12 -4.22 -1.30 0.53
C ARG A 12 -4.63 -0.17 1.48
N ILE A 13 -4.33 -0.31 2.77
CA ILE A 13 -4.56 0.75 3.77
C ILE A 13 -3.72 1.98 3.44
N ALA A 14 -2.43 1.81 3.15
CA ALA A 14 -1.54 2.92 2.80
C ALA A 14 -2.06 3.68 1.56
N PHE A 15 -2.50 2.97 0.54
CA PHE A 15 -3.11 3.54 -0.66
C PHE A 15 -4.37 4.36 -0.35
N LEU A 16 -5.28 3.81 0.44
CA LEU A 16 -6.53 4.50 0.81
C LEU A 16 -6.25 5.76 1.64
N LEU A 17 -5.32 5.69 2.59
CA LEU A 17 -4.89 6.84 3.40
C LEU A 17 -4.29 7.95 2.54
N GLU A 18 -3.43 7.60 1.59
CA GLU A 18 -2.82 8.57 0.67
C GLU A 18 -3.86 9.23 -0.23
N ARG A 19 -4.76 8.44 -0.79
CA ARG A 19 -5.87 8.95 -1.60
C ARG A 19 -6.80 9.89 -0.82
N ALA A 20 -7.03 9.60 0.46
CA ALA A 20 -7.80 10.43 1.36
C ALA A 20 -7.07 11.71 1.83
N ASN A 21 -5.85 11.93 1.34
CA ASN A 21 -5.01 13.06 1.77
C ASN A 21 -4.71 13.06 3.27
N GLU A 22 -4.67 11.88 3.88
CA GLU A 22 -4.35 11.70 5.28
C GLU A 22 -2.88 12.04 5.57
N ALA A 23 -2.57 12.32 6.84
CA ALA A 23 -1.23 12.73 7.24
C ALA A 23 -0.16 11.72 6.77
N SER A 24 0.88 12.19 6.10
CA SER A 24 1.92 11.38 5.45
C SER A 24 2.61 10.38 6.39
N PHE A 25 2.70 10.69 7.71
CA PHE A 25 3.28 9.75 8.67
C PHE A 25 2.43 8.48 8.84
N ARG A 26 1.10 8.56 8.67
CA ARG A 26 0.21 7.40 8.70
C ARG A 26 0.46 6.49 7.50
N VAL A 27 0.53 7.07 6.30
CA VAL A 27 0.85 6.33 5.07
C VAL A 27 2.20 5.63 5.20
N LYS A 28 3.23 6.39 5.65
CA LYS A 28 4.58 5.86 5.85
C LYS A 28 4.63 4.72 6.87
N ALA A 29 3.83 4.78 7.92
CA ALA A 29 3.78 3.71 8.93
C ALA A 29 3.31 2.37 8.33
N PHE A 30 2.26 2.38 7.50
CA PHE A 30 1.77 1.17 6.84
C PHE A 30 2.74 0.66 5.76
N ARG A 31 3.34 1.55 4.97
CA ARG A 31 4.38 1.18 3.99
C ARG A 31 5.63 0.59 4.65
N SER A 32 6.11 1.21 5.73
CA SER A 32 7.26 0.72 6.49
C SER A 32 7.00 -0.67 7.07
N ALA A 33 5.83 -0.88 7.66
CA ALA A 33 5.45 -2.18 8.17
C ALA A 33 5.40 -3.23 7.04
N ALA A 34 4.76 -2.92 5.91
CA ALA A 34 4.68 -3.83 4.77
C ALA A 34 6.09 -4.19 4.24
N LYS A 35 7.00 -3.21 4.15
CA LYS A 35 8.39 -3.44 3.73
C LYS A 35 9.12 -4.36 4.71
N THR A 36 9.09 -4.06 6.00
CA THR A 36 9.77 -4.86 7.03
C THR A 36 9.26 -6.30 7.03
N LEU A 37 7.93 -6.48 6.93
CA LEU A 37 7.34 -7.82 6.97
C LEU A 37 7.55 -8.61 5.68
N ALA A 38 7.74 -7.96 4.55
CA ALA A 38 8.05 -8.62 3.27
C ALA A 38 9.45 -9.28 3.28
N GLU A 39 10.34 -8.84 4.17
CA GLU A 39 11.68 -9.40 4.32
C GLU A 39 11.71 -10.66 5.23
N LEU A 40 10.60 -10.96 5.92
CA LEU A 40 10.51 -12.09 6.83
C LEU A 40 10.08 -13.36 6.11
N PRO A 41 10.61 -14.52 6.53
CA PRO A 41 10.02 -15.80 6.18
C PRO A 41 8.55 -15.87 6.64
N ALA A 42 7.68 -16.46 5.81
CA ALA A 42 6.25 -16.52 6.11
C ALA A 42 5.96 -17.19 7.47
N GLN A 43 6.70 -18.21 7.83
CA GLN A 43 6.54 -18.89 9.13
C GLN A 43 6.91 -17.97 10.30
N GLU A 44 7.98 -17.19 10.19
CA GLU A 44 8.39 -16.26 11.24
C GLU A 44 7.33 -15.16 11.45
N LEU A 45 6.69 -14.69 10.37
CA LEU A 45 5.60 -13.73 10.44
C LEU A 45 4.42 -14.29 11.27
N VAL A 46 4.04 -15.54 11.03
CA VAL A 46 2.97 -16.23 11.77
C VAL A 46 3.37 -16.40 13.24
N ASP A 47 4.57 -16.92 13.51
CA ASP A 47 5.06 -17.18 14.86
C ASP A 47 5.09 -15.89 15.70
N ARG A 48 5.55 -14.77 15.12
CA ARG A 48 5.56 -13.46 15.78
C ARG A 48 4.16 -12.89 16.02
N ALA A 49 3.24 -13.11 15.08
CA ALA A 49 1.85 -12.69 15.26
C ALA A 49 1.17 -13.46 16.40
N GLU A 50 1.41 -14.77 16.49
CA GLU A 50 0.89 -15.60 17.57
C GLU A 50 1.50 -15.27 18.94
N ALA A 51 2.81 -14.98 18.96
CA ALA A 51 3.52 -14.58 20.17
C ALA A 51 3.24 -13.13 20.60
N GLY A 52 2.60 -12.31 19.75
CA GLY A 52 2.36 -10.89 20.01
C GLY A 52 3.62 -10.02 19.96
N THR A 53 4.69 -10.46 19.27
CA THR A 53 6.01 -9.80 19.20
C THR A 53 6.24 -9.01 17.91
N LEU A 54 5.23 -8.83 17.07
CA LEU A 54 5.36 -8.06 15.82
C LEU A 54 5.83 -6.62 16.05
N THR A 55 5.46 -6.01 17.17
CA THR A 55 5.86 -4.63 17.52
C THR A 55 7.33 -4.49 17.90
N GLU A 56 8.07 -5.57 18.08
CA GLU A 56 9.51 -5.56 18.30
C GLU A 56 10.29 -5.29 16.99
N LEU A 57 9.60 -5.46 15.84
CA LEU A 57 10.18 -5.21 14.54
C LEU A 57 10.20 -3.71 14.23
N SER A 58 11.32 -3.26 13.66
CA SER A 58 11.46 -1.86 13.26
C SER A 58 10.40 -1.49 12.22
N GLY A 59 9.72 -0.36 12.43
CA GLY A 59 8.67 0.12 11.53
C GLY A 59 7.30 -0.55 11.72
N VAL A 60 7.14 -1.45 12.68
CA VAL A 60 5.86 -2.09 13.01
C VAL A 60 5.33 -1.54 14.34
N GLY A 61 4.24 -0.79 14.29
CA GLY A 61 3.55 -0.27 15.47
C GLY A 61 2.33 -1.11 15.85
N GLU A 62 1.67 -0.78 16.95
CA GLU A 62 0.49 -1.53 17.46
C GLU A 62 -0.64 -1.66 16.43
N VAL A 63 -0.93 -0.59 15.66
CA VAL A 63 -2.01 -0.58 14.68
C VAL A 63 -1.68 -1.50 13.50
N THR A 64 -0.46 -1.43 12.98
CA THR A 64 -0.01 -2.29 11.88
C THR A 64 0.12 -3.75 12.31
N ALA A 65 0.63 -4.02 13.52
CA ALA A 65 0.69 -5.37 14.09
C ALA A 65 -0.71 -6.00 14.24
N ARG A 66 -1.68 -5.21 14.71
CA ARG A 66 -3.08 -5.66 14.81
C ARG A 66 -3.65 -5.99 13.44
N THR A 67 -3.44 -5.10 12.45
CA THR A 67 -3.89 -5.31 11.06
C THR A 67 -3.36 -6.64 10.52
N VAL A 68 -2.07 -6.91 10.71
CA VAL A 68 -1.42 -8.17 10.28
C VAL A 68 -2.03 -9.38 10.99
N THR A 69 -2.23 -9.30 12.29
CA THR A 69 -2.78 -10.40 13.09
C THR A 69 -4.22 -10.73 12.66
N GLU A 70 -5.05 -9.71 12.42
CA GLU A 70 -6.42 -9.89 11.92
C GLU A 70 -6.41 -10.55 10.53
N SER A 71 -5.55 -10.06 9.63
CA SER A 71 -5.40 -10.61 8.27
C SER A 71 -4.94 -12.08 8.28
N LEU A 72 -3.93 -12.43 9.07
CA LEU A 72 -3.44 -13.82 9.20
C LEU A 72 -4.51 -14.78 9.74
N ARG A 73 -5.48 -14.28 10.50
CA ARG A 73 -6.65 -15.06 10.94
C ARG A 73 -7.72 -15.22 9.85
N GLY A 74 -7.50 -14.66 8.66
CA GLY A 74 -8.47 -14.63 7.58
C GLY A 74 -9.59 -13.62 7.77
N GLU A 75 -9.46 -12.71 8.76
CA GLU A 75 -10.42 -11.66 9.06
C GLU A 75 -10.08 -10.39 8.26
N GLU A 76 -11.12 -9.69 7.79
CA GLU A 76 -10.88 -8.36 7.21
C GLU A 76 -10.45 -7.40 8.33
N PRO A 77 -9.23 -6.79 8.23
CA PRO A 77 -8.78 -5.88 9.27
C PRO A 77 -9.76 -4.75 9.54
N VAL A 78 -10.05 -4.53 10.83
CA VAL A 78 -11.01 -3.49 11.25
C VAL A 78 -10.64 -2.12 10.69
N TYR A 79 -9.35 -1.82 10.62
CA TYR A 79 -8.85 -0.56 10.08
C TYR A 79 -9.15 -0.44 8.58
N LEU A 80 -8.89 -1.49 7.81
CA LEU A 80 -9.18 -1.54 6.37
C LEU A 80 -10.69 -1.39 6.11
N ARG A 81 -11.52 -2.15 6.82
CA ARG A 81 -12.97 -2.09 6.68
C ARG A 81 -13.52 -0.67 6.93
N ARG A 82 -13.00 0.03 7.94
CA ARG A 82 -13.39 1.42 8.22
C ARG A 82 -13.01 2.36 7.09
N LEU A 83 -11.79 2.25 6.58
CA LEU A 83 -11.34 3.05 5.45
C LEU A 83 -12.16 2.77 4.18
N LEU A 84 -12.46 1.52 3.89
CA LEU A 84 -13.31 1.17 2.75
C LEU A 84 -14.71 1.78 2.85
N ALA A 85 -15.25 1.87 4.06
CA ALA A 85 -16.56 2.48 4.30
C ALA A 85 -16.57 4.02 4.10
N THR A 86 -15.44 4.70 4.33
CA THR A 86 -15.34 6.16 4.21
C THR A 86 -14.65 6.61 2.93
N GLU A 87 -13.63 5.89 2.52
CA GLU A 87 -12.72 6.22 1.40
C GLU A 87 -12.82 5.22 0.25
N GLY A 88 -13.74 4.28 0.32
CA GLY A 88 -14.03 3.33 -0.76
C GLY A 88 -14.39 4.09 -2.05
N LEU A 89 -14.03 3.52 -3.21
CA LEU A 89 -14.48 4.05 -4.50
C LEU A 89 -15.94 3.63 -4.70
N ASP A 90 -16.84 4.54 -4.41
CA ASP A 90 -18.21 4.43 -4.90
C ASP A 90 -18.22 5.02 -6.32
N LEU A 91 -17.89 4.16 -7.29
CA LEU A 91 -17.87 4.54 -8.69
C LEU A 91 -19.27 4.33 -9.26
N ASP A 92 -19.79 5.35 -9.90
CA ASP A 92 -20.96 5.16 -10.78
C ASP A 92 -20.62 4.21 -11.96
N GLU A 93 -21.63 3.82 -12.70
CA GLU A 93 -21.48 2.83 -13.77
C GLU A 93 -20.52 3.31 -14.88
N GLU A 94 -20.53 4.59 -15.21
CA GLU A 94 -19.67 5.18 -16.24
C GLU A 94 -18.20 5.22 -15.77
N ALA A 95 -17.95 5.66 -14.55
CA ALA A 95 -16.61 5.69 -13.95
C ALA A 95 -16.05 4.26 -13.76
N ALA A 96 -16.90 3.30 -13.39
CA ALA A 96 -16.49 1.90 -13.27
C ALA A 96 -16.10 1.31 -14.63
N ALA A 97 -16.87 1.60 -15.69
CA ALA A 97 -16.58 1.18 -17.05
C ALA A 97 -15.26 1.80 -17.57
N LEU A 98 -15.06 3.11 -17.35
CA LEU A 98 -13.82 3.79 -17.70
C LEU A 98 -12.62 3.16 -16.97
N ARG A 99 -12.74 2.95 -15.65
CA ARG A 99 -11.68 2.32 -14.86
C ARG A 99 -11.33 0.92 -15.38
N ALA A 100 -12.34 0.12 -15.72
CA ALA A 100 -12.13 -1.23 -16.25
C ALA A 100 -11.44 -1.23 -17.64
N ALA A 101 -11.56 -0.13 -18.38
CA ALA A 101 -10.92 0.03 -19.70
C ALA A 101 -9.47 0.52 -19.60
N LEU A 102 -9.03 1.04 -18.45
CA LEU A 102 -7.66 1.49 -18.24
C LEU A 102 -6.70 0.29 -18.16
N ARG A 103 -5.68 0.29 -19.01
CA ARG A 103 -4.68 -0.77 -19.10
C ARG A 103 -3.35 -0.40 -18.47
N GLY A 104 -3.12 0.88 -18.18
CA GLY A 104 -1.87 1.33 -17.59
C GLY A 104 -1.83 2.83 -17.37
N ASP A 105 -0.72 3.28 -16.80
CA ASP A 105 -0.44 4.69 -16.57
C ASP A 105 0.83 5.10 -17.34
N CYS A 106 0.75 6.21 -18.05
CA CYS A 106 1.81 6.72 -18.91
C CYS A 106 2.56 7.92 -18.32
N HIS A 107 2.26 8.30 -17.05
CA HIS A 107 2.86 9.46 -16.43
C HIS A 107 2.90 9.31 -14.90
N THR A 108 3.98 8.71 -14.40
CA THR A 108 4.18 8.51 -12.96
C THR A 108 5.57 8.97 -12.53
N HIS A 109 5.65 9.46 -11.30
CA HIS A 109 6.88 9.95 -10.70
C HIS A 109 7.21 9.15 -9.45
N SER A 110 8.49 8.86 -9.24
CA SER A 110 9.00 8.21 -8.03
C SER A 110 9.71 9.20 -7.10
N ASP A 111 10.25 8.69 -5.99
CA ASP A 111 11.10 9.45 -5.08
C ASP A 111 12.50 9.78 -5.67
N TRP A 112 12.76 9.36 -6.89
CA TRP A 112 13.92 9.81 -7.67
C TRP A 112 13.77 11.25 -8.16
N SER A 113 12.54 11.76 -8.20
CA SER A 113 12.26 13.16 -8.51
C SER A 113 11.32 13.77 -7.47
N ASP A 114 10.12 14.14 -7.82
CA ASP A 114 9.15 14.82 -6.95
C ASP A 114 8.01 13.90 -6.49
N GLY A 115 8.06 12.62 -6.83
CA GLY A 115 7.14 11.62 -6.31
C GLY A 115 7.40 11.26 -4.85
N GLY A 116 6.43 10.65 -4.22
CA GLY A 116 6.47 10.33 -2.78
C GLY A 116 6.87 8.90 -2.44
N SER A 117 7.10 8.04 -3.44
CA SER A 117 7.28 6.60 -3.24
C SER A 117 8.40 6.04 -4.12
N PRO A 118 9.13 5.01 -3.64
CA PRO A 118 10.11 4.29 -4.44
C PRO A 118 9.49 3.63 -5.67
N ILE A 119 10.31 3.38 -6.69
CA ILE A 119 9.88 2.75 -7.96
C ILE A 119 9.15 1.43 -7.71
N GLU A 120 9.64 0.62 -6.78
CA GLU A 120 9.05 -0.67 -6.43
C GLU A 120 7.63 -0.52 -5.88
N GLU A 121 7.38 0.48 -5.05
CA GLU A 121 6.05 0.78 -4.51
C GLU A 121 5.10 1.29 -5.61
N MET A 122 5.61 2.09 -6.55
CA MET A 122 4.84 2.53 -7.72
C MET A 122 4.43 1.35 -8.59
N ALA A 123 5.36 0.40 -8.83
CA ALA A 123 5.09 -0.80 -9.59
C ALA A 123 4.07 -1.72 -8.89
N LEU A 124 4.20 -1.91 -7.57
CA LEU A 124 3.24 -2.69 -6.80
C LEU A 124 1.83 -2.08 -6.84
N ALA A 125 1.72 -0.76 -6.70
CA ALA A 125 0.45 -0.05 -6.81
C ALA A 125 -0.19 -0.25 -8.20
N ALA A 126 0.60 -0.21 -9.27
CA ALA A 126 0.13 -0.47 -10.62
C ALA A 126 -0.42 -1.91 -10.77
N VAL A 127 0.27 -2.90 -10.22
CA VAL A 127 -0.19 -4.30 -10.20
C VAL A 127 -1.52 -4.43 -9.42
N GLU A 128 -1.63 -3.81 -8.25
CA GLU A 128 -2.86 -3.83 -7.45
C GLU A 128 -4.04 -3.14 -8.16
N LEU A 129 -3.75 -2.12 -8.99
CA LEU A 129 -4.75 -1.45 -9.82
C LEU A 129 -5.15 -2.27 -11.07
N GLY A 130 -4.45 -3.37 -11.33
CA GLY A 130 -4.67 -4.21 -12.51
C GLY A 130 -4.07 -3.64 -13.79
N HIS A 131 -3.09 -2.74 -13.70
CA HIS A 131 -2.40 -2.18 -14.84
C HIS A 131 -1.47 -3.20 -15.48
N GLU A 132 -1.45 -3.24 -16.82
CA GLU A 132 -0.58 -4.10 -17.62
C GLU A 132 0.81 -3.48 -17.83
N TYR A 133 0.90 -2.15 -17.69
CA TYR A 133 2.13 -1.38 -17.81
C TYR A 133 2.09 -0.10 -16.98
N LEU A 134 3.28 0.38 -16.66
CA LEU A 134 3.53 1.66 -15.98
C LEU A 134 4.70 2.35 -16.69
N VAL A 135 4.58 3.64 -16.99
CA VAL A 135 5.66 4.45 -17.55
C VAL A 135 6.17 5.41 -16.50
N LEU A 136 7.37 5.15 -16.00
CA LEU A 136 8.04 6.04 -15.07
C LEU A 136 8.60 7.25 -15.83
N THR A 137 8.21 8.44 -15.40
CA THR A 137 8.52 9.73 -16.04
C THR A 137 9.17 10.70 -15.08
N ASP A 138 10.11 10.24 -14.28
CA ASP A 138 10.84 11.08 -13.34
C ASP A 138 11.51 12.27 -14.02
N HIS A 139 11.57 13.39 -13.32
CA HIS A 139 12.17 14.58 -13.83
C HIS A 139 13.69 14.45 -13.97
N SER A 140 14.24 15.16 -14.95
CA SER A 140 15.69 15.24 -15.16
C SER A 140 16.39 15.94 -13.97
N PRO A 141 17.59 15.49 -13.54
CA PRO A 141 18.37 16.13 -12.50
C PRO A 141 18.80 17.56 -12.81
N ARG A 142 18.52 18.05 -14.01
CA ARG A 142 18.77 19.45 -14.42
C ARG A 142 17.60 20.40 -14.14
N LEU A 143 16.44 19.87 -13.75
CA LEU A 143 15.28 20.67 -13.40
C LEU A 143 15.40 21.18 -11.96
N THR A 144 15.45 22.50 -11.79
CA THR A 144 15.60 23.14 -10.47
C THR A 144 14.29 23.22 -9.69
N VAL A 145 13.14 22.97 -10.31
CA VAL A 145 11.81 23.13 -9.73
C VAL A 145 11.24 21.78 -9.25
N ALA A 146 11.48 20.72 -10.00
CA ALA A 146 11.16 19.36 -9.60
C ALA A 146 12.50 18.64 -9.34
N ARG A 147 12.72 18.20 -8.13
CA ARG A 147 13.95 17.49 -7.75
C ARG A 147 14.09 16.22 -8.60
N GLY A 148 15.08 16.16 -9.42
CA GLY A 148 15.51 15.00 -10.16
C GLY A 148 16.99 14.76 -9.95
#